data_e0db0232316ea942521cca88149b3fa6
#
_entry.id   e0db0232316ea942521cca88149b3fa6
#
_cell.length_a   1.000
_cell.length_b   1.000
_cell.length_c   1.000
_cell.angle_alpha   90.00
_cell.angle_beta   90.00
_cell.angle_gamma   90.00
#
_symmetry.space_group_name_H-M   'P 1'
#
loop_
_entity.id
_entity.type
_entity.pdbx_description
1 polymer ?
#
loop_
_entity_poly.entity_id
_entity_poly.type
_entity_poly.pdbx_seq_one_letter_code
_entity_poly.pdbx_strand_id
1 'polypeptide(L)'
;LHRVDRRQRQMCIRDSADAMASRKKRKPRTFFGHPMGLANLFGVEMWERFSFYGMQAILTFYIYYSVTSGGLGYSKEIAYSIVGAYGGLVYLASIIGSWISDRWFGAARSLVGAGFIIMLGHLSLAVLHGLTGVVVGLIFIAFGAGTLKAASLTVLGDLYDENDIRQDAGFSVYYMGINIGAFIGPILTGIVQRAGGFHWAFALAAIGMFIGLMQYLLLAKSTIGNAGREVPNPLPRKQKWLSLIGLVAGILIIWGVFAIGWVNLDNLSTVVTVLTVICAVGLFIVILTSKKITEVERSRVIAFIPLFIASALFWSLYQQQFTILPAFADRRLNLSCFGHQLPPSVVQSINPIFIIIFAPVSYTHLTLPTIYSV
;
A
#
# COMPACT_ATOMS: atom_id res chain seq x y z
N LEU A 1 24.77 -45.80 53.49
CA LEU A 1 24.40 -46.18 52.12
C LEU A 1 23.14 -45.42 51.63
N HIS A 2 22.12 -45.18 52.45
CA HIS A 2 20.88 -44.51 52.01
C HIS A 2 20.97 -42.99 51.73
N ARG A 3 22.03 -42.30 52.19
CA ARG A 3 22.19 -40.84 51.94
C ARG A 3 22.87 -40.53 50.58
N VAL A 4 23.65 -41.44 50.06
CA VAL A 4 24.33 -41.26 48.74
C VAL A 4 23.36 -41.47 47.62
N ASP A 5 22.43 -42.43 47.75
CA ASP A 5 21.42 -42.74 46.73
C ASP A 5 20.38 -41.60 46.54
N ARG A 6 20.03 -40.87 47.59
CA ARG A 6 19.16 -39.69 47.49
C ARG A 6 19.81 -38.51 46.79
N ARG A 7 21.12 -38.30 47.02
CA ARG A 7 21.85 -37.21 46.31
C ARG A 7 22.02 -37.53 44.85
N GLN A 8 22.33 -38.77 44.51
CA GLN A 8 22.44 -39.19 43.08
C GLN A 8 21.10 -39.10 42.35
N ARG A 9 19.97 -39.50 42.98
CA ARG A 9 18.64 -39.33 42.39
C ARG A 9 18.27 -37.85 42.19
N GLN A 10 18.57 -36.97 43.15
CA GLN A 10 18.32 -35.53 43.01
C GLN A 10 19.19 -34.89 41.94
N MET A 11 20.44 -35.38 41.78
CA MET A 11 21.34 -34.91 40.71
C MET A 11 20.84 -35.35 39.33
N CYS A 12 20.44 -36.61 39.15
CA CYS A 12 19.85 -37.10 37.91
C CYS A 12 18.52 -36.44 37.54
N ILE A 13 17.66 -36.08 38.55
CA ILE A 13 16.44 -35.34 38.29
C ILE A 13 16.72 -33.90 37.91
N ARG A 14 17.73 -33.28 38.50
CA ARG A 14 18.18 -31.92 38.15
C ARG A 14 18.85 -31.88 36.77
N ASP A 15 19.70 -32.84 36.45
CA ASP A 15 20.32 -32.96 35.12
C ASP A 15 19.29 -33.28 34.03
N SER A 16 18.27 -34.08 34.30
CA SER A 16 17.16 -34.32 33.37
C SER A 16 16.21 -33.11 33.25
N ALA A 17 16.02 -32.34 34.32
CA ALA A 17 15.25 -31.08 34.26
C ALA A 17 16.04 -29.99 33.50
N ASP A 18 17.36 -29.90 33.73
CA ASP A 18 18.25 -29.00 33.00
C ASP A 18 18.43 -29.44 31.53
N ALA A 19 18.45 -30.74 31.25
CA ALA A 19 18.42 -31.30 29.89
C ALA A 19 17.08 -31.11 29.18
N MET A 20 15.96 -31.13 29.91
CA MET A 20 14.65 -30.74 29.38
C MET A 20 14.51 -29.23 29.20
N ALA A 21 15.11 -28.41 30.06
CA ALA A 21 15.20 -26.95 29.92
C ALA A 21 16.16 -26.54 28.81
N SER A 22 17.21 -27.32 28.55
CA SER A 22 18.15 -27.19 27.44
C SER A 22 17.67 -27.85 26.15
N ARG A 23 16.45 -28.37 26.07
CA ARG A 23 15.84 -28.66 24.77
C ARG A 23 15.99 -27.39 23.93
N LYS A 24 17.05 -27.40 23.11
CA LYS A 24 17.46 -26.32 22.20
C LYS A 24 16.21 -25.53 21.79
N LYS A 25 16.01 -24.35 22.37
CA LYS A 25 15.10 -23.36 21.81
C LYS A 25 15.60 -23.22 20.38
N ARG A 26 14.91 -23.84 19.41
CA ARG A 26 15.23 -23.67 17.99
C ARG A 26 15.31 -22.17 17.80
N LYS A 27 16.50 -21.69 17.39
CA LYS A 27 16.65 -20.26 17.08
C LYS A 27 15.46 -19.87 16.21
N PRO A 28 14.70 -18.84 16.57
CA PRO A 28 13.57 -18.45 15.76
C PRO A 28 14.06 -18.23 14.33
N ARG A 29 13.34 -18.76 13.36
CA ARG A 29 13.64 -18.51 11.95
C ARG A 29 13.60 -17.01 11.72
N THR A 30 14.59 -16.48 11.02
CA THR A 30 14.68 -15.05 10.70
C THR A 30 14.72 -14.85 9.19
N PHE A 31 14.23 -13.69 8.75
CA PHE A 31 14.28 -13.23 7.37
C PHE A 31 15.25 -12.03 7.31
N PHE A 32 16.42 -12.21 6.71
CA PHE A 32 17.53 -11.23 6.76
C PHE A 32 17.89 -10.73 8.18
N GLY A 33 17.79 -11.61 9.18
CA GLY A 33 18.01 -11.23 10.59
C GLY A 33 16.83 -10.62 11.31
N HIS A 34 15.71 -10.39 10.63
CA HIS A 34 14.47 -9.81 11.15
C HIS A 34 13.43 -10.88 11.53
N PRO A 35 12.36 -10.53 12.28
CA PRO A 35 11.25 -11.42 12.55
C PRO A 35 10.62 -11.97 11.25
N MET A 36 10.18 -13.23 11.27
CA MET A 36 9.53 -13.86 10.10
C MET A 36 8.24 -13.16 9.66
N GLY A 37 7.64 -12.37 10.53
CA GLY A 37 6.52 -11.49 10.18
C GLY A 37 6.85 -10.51 9.07
N LEU A 38 8.09 -10.01 9.05
CA LEU A 38 8.57 -9.15 7.95
C LEU A 38 8.52 -9.87 6.60
N ALA A 39 8.92 -11.16 6.52
CA ALA A 39 8.84 -11.91 5.26
C ALA A 39 7.39 -12.03 4.77
N ASN A 40 6.45 -12.23 5.68
CA ASN A 40 5.04 -12.32 5.33
C ASN A 40 4.50 -10.97 4.84
N LEU A 41 4.79 -9.88 5.54
CA LEU A 41 4.39 -8.53 5.13
C LEU A 41 5.08 -8.09 3.83
N PHE A 42 6.38 -8.39 3.67
CA PHE A 42 7.11 -8.17 2.42
C PHE A 42 6.41 -8.83 1.22
N GLY A 43 6.01 -10.10 1.36
CA GLY A 43 5.32 -10.81 0.29
C GLY A 43 3.94 -10.24 -0.03
N VAL A 44 3.15 -9.91 0.99
CA VAL A 44 1.82 -9.27 0.79
C VAL A 44 1.97 -7.94 0.07
N GLU A 45 2.88 -7.09 0.53
CA GLU A 45 3.08 -5.78 -0.08
C GLU A 45 3.61 -5.91 -1.51
N MET A 46 4.56 -6.82 -1.74
CA MET A 46 5.08 -7.09 -3.09
C MET A 46 3.96 -7.47 -4.06
N TRP A 47 3.07 -8.40 -3.67
CA TRP A 47 1.96 -8.82 -4.51
C TRP A 47 0.88 -7.76 -4.68
N GLU A 48 0.62 -7.00 -3.62
CA GLU A 48 -0.31 -5.88 -3.69
C GLU A 48 0.23 -4.78 -4.63
N ARG A 49 1.52 -4.40 -4.50
CA ARG A 49 2.15 -3.44 -5.40
C ARG A 49 2.25 -3.95 -6.84
N PHE A 50 2.52 -5.24 -7.02
CA PHE A 50 2.42 -5.87 -8.34
C PHE A 50 1.04 -5.65 -8.97
N SER A 51 -0.02 -5.91 -8.22
CA SER A 51 -1.40 -5.75 -8.68
C SER A 51 -1.74 -4.29 -8.95
N PHE A 52 -1.39 -3.40 -8.02
CA PHE A 52 -1.66 -1.97 -8.09
C PHE A 52 -0.95 -1.31 -9.27
N TYR A 53 0.38 -1.43 -9.35
CA TYR A 53 1.17 -0.79 -10.41
C TYR A 53 0.95 -1.48 -11.76
N GLY A 54 0.75 -2.78 -11.77
CA GLY A 54 0.39 -3.52 -13.00
C GLY A 54 -0.92 -3.04 -13.59
N MET A 55 -1.96 -2.92 -12.78
CA MET A 55 -3.25 -2.35 -13.21
C MET A 55 -3.11 -0.90 -13.66
N GLN A 56 -2.44 -0.07 -12.88
CA GLN A 56 -2.32 1.36 -13.15
C GLN A 56 -1.54 1.64 -14.44
N ALA A 57 -0.56 0.79 -14.77
CA ALA A 57 0.24 0.91 -15.98
C ALA A 57 -0.55 0.73 -17.28
N ILE A 58 -1.65 0.00 -17.24
CA ILE A 58 -2.51 -0.26 -18.41
C ILE A 58 -3.84 0.50 -18.35
N LEU A 59 -4.22 1.05 -17.19
CA LEU A 59 -5.52 1.68 -16.99
C LEU A 59 -5.75 2.87 -17.93
N THR A 60 -4.76 3.75 -18.05
CA THR A 60 -4.84 4.92 -18.94
C THR A 60 -5.10 4.48 -20.37
N PHE A 61 -4.39 3.47 -20.86
CA PHE A 61 -4.59 2.90 -22.20
C PHE A 61 -5.98 2.29 -22.36
N TYR A 62 -6.46 1.54 -21.38
CA TYR A 62 -7.80 0.95 -21.40
C TYR A 62 -8.88 1.99 -21.60
N ILE A 63 -8.75 3.16 -20.96
CA ILE A 63 -9.77 4.21 -21.07
C ILE A 63 -9.73 4.90 -22.43
N TYR A 64 -8.55 5.23 -23.00
CA TYR A 64 -8.50 6.02 -24.21
C TYR A 64 -8.27 5.25 -25.53
N TYR A 65 -7.83 3.99 -25.48
CA TYR A 65 -7.71 3.20 -26.72
C TYR A 65 -9.10 2.99 -27.34
N SER A 66 -9.12 2.87 -28.67
CA SER A 66 -10.35 2.62 -29.42
C SER A 66 -11.02 1.31 -28.99
N VAL A 67 -12.32 1.23 -29.14
CA VAL A 67 -13.09 0.02 -28.86
C VAL A 67 -12.61 -1.17 -29.71
N THR A 68 -12.18 -0.91 -30.94
CA THR A 68 -11.61 -1.92 -31.82
C THR A 68 -10.27 -2.49 -31.32
N SER A 69 -9.56 -1.74 -30.47
CA SER A 69 -8.33 -2.16 -29.79
C SER A 69 -8.58 -2.69 -28.37
N GLY A 70 -9.83 -2.94 -28.02
CA GLY A 70 -10.23 -3.44 -26.71
C GLY A 70 -10.27 -2.39 -25.59
N GLY A 71 -10.16 -1.09 -25.91
CA GLY A 71 -10.30 0.02 -24.98
C GLY A 71 -11.73 0.56 -24.92
N LEU A 72 -11.94 1.64 -24.17
CA LEU A 72 -13.25 2.27 -23.99
C LEU A 72 -13.54 3.40 -24.98
N GLY A 73 -12.52 3.92 -25.68
CA GLY A 73 -12.66 4.97 -26.70
C GLY A 73 -12.91 6.38 -26.19
N TYR A 74 -12.69 6.64 -24.90
CA TYR A 74 -12.78 7.98 -24.34
C TYR A 74 -11.63 8.88 -24.77
N SER A 75 -11.81 10.20 -24.62
CA SER A 75 -10.73 11.15 -24.86
C SER A 75 -9.60 10.97 -23.84
N LYS A 76 -8.40 11.44 -24.18
CA LYS A 76 -7.24 11.37 -23.28
C LYS A 76 -7.45 12.23 -22.03
N GLU A 77 -8.12 13.35 -22.18
CA GLU A 77 -8.45 14.28 -21.11
C GLU A 77 -9.31 13.58 -20.06
N ILE A 78 -10.33 12.83 -20.47
CA ILE A 78 -11.17 12.02 -19.58
C ILE A 78 -10.34 10.90 -18.92
N ALA A 79 -9.47 10.23 -19.69
CA ALA A 79 -8.59 9.19 -19.13
C ALA A 79 -7.68 9.76 -18.04
N TYR A 80 -7.06 10.90 -18.27
CA TYR A 80 -6.19 11.56 -17.28
C TYR A 80 -6.98 12.06 -16.08
N SER A 81 -8.20 12.56 -16.29
CA SER A 81 -9.11 12.97 -15.22
C SER A 81 -9.45 11.80 -14.29
N ILE A 82 -9.84 10.66 -14.84
CA ILE A 82 -10.19 9.46 -14.07
C ILE A 82 -8.98 8.93 -13.30
N VAL A 83 -7.82 8.78 -13.96
CA VAL A 83 -6.60 8.24 -13.34
C VAL A 83 -6.05 9.19 -12.29
N GLY A 84 -6.08 10.49 -12.53
CA GLY A 84 -5.68 11.52 -11.57
C GLY A 84 -6.59 11.56 -10.34
N ALA A 85 -7.91 11.54 -10.56
CA ALA A 85 -8.90 11.48 -9.48
C ALA A 85 -8.74 10.21 -8.63
N TYR A 86 -8.55 9.07 -9.28
CA TYR A 86 -8.28 7.80 -8.61
C TYR A 86 -7.04 7.90 -7.70
N GLY A 87 -5.93 8.44 -8.22
CA GLY A 87 -4.72 8.66 -7.42
C GLY A 87 -4.98 9.49 -6.16
N GLY A 88 -5.74 10.59 -6.27
CA GLY A 88 -6.16 11.41 -5.13
C GLY A 88 -7.06 10.66 -4.15
N LEU A 89 -8.02 9.90 -4.67
CA LEU A 89 -8.96 9.11 -3.86
C LEU A 89 -8.27 8.02 -3.03
N VAL A 90 -7.22 7.38 -3.53
CA VAL A 90 -6.42 6.40 -2.76
C VAL A 90 -5.87 7.02 -1.48
N TYR A 91 -5.34 8.25 -1.54
CA TYR A 91 -4.82 8.94 -0.37
C TYR A 91 -5.91 9.44 0.58
N LEU A 92 -7.02 9.96 0.06
CA LEU A 92 -8.18 10.31 0.89
C LEU A 92 -8.77 9.07 1.58
N ALA A 93 -8.88 7.96 0.88
CA ALA A 93 -9.35 6.69 1.43
C ALA A 93 -8.41 6.15 2.53
N SER A 94 -7.11 6.45 2.49
CA SER A 94 -6.18 6.04 3.53
C SER A 94 -6.50 6.67 4.90
N ILE A 95 -7.03 7.89 4.92
CA ILE A 95 -7.47 8.56 6.16
C ILE A 95 -8.64 7.80 6.78
N ILE A 96 -9.64 7.45 5.97
CA ILE A 96 -10.81 6.66 6.41
C ILE A 96 -10.38 5.26 6.82
N GLY A 97 -9.51 4.63 6.04
CA GLY A 97 -8.99 3.29 6.28
C GLY A 97 -8.19 3.20 7.58
N SER A 98 -7.31 4.16 7.86
CA SER A 98 -6.59 4.27 9.14
C SER A 98 -7.56 4.41 10.30
N TRP A 99 -8.55 5.30 10.17
CA TRP A 99 -9.54 5.50 11.21
C TRP A 99 -10.35 4.23 11.50
N ILE A 100 -10.76 3.47 10.46
CA ILE A 100 -11.45 2.19 10.62
C ILE A 100 -10.53 1.16 11.31
N SER A 101 -9.25 1.10 10.92
CA SER A 101 -8.26 0.22 11.53
C SER A 101 -8.13 0.50 13.03
N ASP A 102 -7.97 1.77 13.41
CA ASP A 102 -7.69 2.18 14.79
C ASP A 102 -8.91 2.12 15.72
N ARG A 103 -10.11 2.18 15.13
CA ARG A 103 -11.35 2.33 15.90
C ARG A 103 -12.25 1.10 15.89
N TRP A 104 -12.15 0.23 14.86
CA TRP A 104 -13.10 -0.87 14.66
C TRP A 104 -12.47 -2.25 14.72
N PHE A 105 -11.44 -2.51 13.92
CA PHE A 105 -11.00 -3.88 13.65
C PHE A 105 -9.58 -4.20 14.13
N GLY A 106 -8.72 -3.21 14.31
CA GLY A 106 -7.28 -3.37 14.46
C GLY A 106 -6.57 -3.61 13.11
N ALA A 107 -5.28 -3.33 13.08
CA ALA A 107 -4.50 -3.30 11.83
C ALA A 107 -4.47 -4.65 11.10
N ALA A 108 -4.25 -5.76 11.81
CA ALA A 108 -4.13 -7.08 11.18
C ALA A 108 -5.43 -7.54 10.49
N ARG A 109 -6.60 -7.24 11.07
CA ARG A 109 -7.89 -7.58 10.44
C ARG A 109 -8.23 -6.61 9.31
N SER A 110 -7.91 -5.34 9.48
CA SER A 110 -8.08 -4.31 8.45
C SER A 110 -7.25 -4.62 7.21
N LEU A 111 -6.02 -5.13 7.37
CA LEU A 111 -5.16 -5.58 6.28
C LEU A 111 -5.83 -6.68 5.45
N VAL A 112 -6.38 -7.71 6.11
CA VAL A 112 -7.07 -8.81 5.42
C VAL A 112 -8.31 -8.31 4.69
N GLY A 113 -9.16 -7.53 5.36
CA GLY A 113 -10.37 -6.97 4.77
C GLY A 113 -10.05 -6.08 3.56
N ALA A 114 -9.05 -5.23 3.70
CA ALA A 114 -8.57 -4.35 2.63
C ALA A 114 -8.03 -5.13 1.43
N GLY A 115 -7.23 -6.17 1.68
CA GLY A 115 -6.74 -7.07 0.62
C GLY A 115 -7.87 -7.74 -0.14
N PHE A 116 -8.93 -8.14 0.55
CA PHE A 116 -10.13 -8.71 -0.08
C PHE A 116 -10.85 -7.69 -0.97
N ILE A 117 -10.98 -6.47 -0.49
CA ILE A 117 -11.61 -5.36 -1.25
C ILE A 117 -10.79 -5.02 -2.50
N ILE A 118 -9.46 -4.97 -2.41
CA ILE A 118 -8.58 -4.75 -3.57
C ILE A 118 -8.75 -5.87 -4.60
N MET A 119 -8.75 -7.12 -4.13
CA MET A 119 -8.95 -8.28 -5.01
C MET A 119 -10.27 -8.21 -5.77
N LEU A 120 -11.38 -7.87 -5.07
CA LEU A 120 -12.68 -7.65 -5.70
C LEU A 120 -12.66 -6.50 -6.71
N GLY A 121 -11.90 -5.45 -6.43
CA GLY A 121 -11.73 -4.33 -7.36
C GLY A 121 -11.03 -4.74 -8.66
N HIS A 122 -9.92 -5.48 -8.57
CA HIS A 122 -9.25 -6.02 -9.76
C HIS A 122 -10.12 -7.03 -10.50
N LEU A 123 -10.87 -7.87 -9.78
CA LEU A 123 -11.82 -8.80 -10.38
C LEU A 123 -12.95 -8.06 -11.09
N SER A 124 -13.42 -6.93 -10.54
CA SER A 124 -14.42 -6.09 -11.20
C SER A 124 -13.90 -5.53 -12.53
N LEU A 125 -12.65 -5.06 -12.58
CA LEU A 125 -12.00 -4.63 -13.83
C LEU A 125 -11.84 -5.78 -14.83
N ALA A 126 -11.60 -7.00 -14.35
CA ALA A 126 -11.41 -8.17 -15.19
C ALA A 126 -12.72 -8.70 -15.80
N VAL A 127 -13.83 -8.60 -15.08
CA VAL A 127 -15.11 -9.25 -15.46
C VAL A 127 -16.13 -8.24 -16.00
N LEU A 128 -16.24 -7.06 -15.38
CA LEU A 128 -17.20 -6.05 -15.79
C LEU A 128 -16.64 -5.23 -16.94
N HIS A 129 -17.43 -5.10 -18.00
CA HIS A 129 -17.06 -4.34 -19.19
C HIS A 129 -17.47 -2.86 -19.07
N GLY A 130 -16.76 -2.02 -19.81
CA GLY A 130 -17.11 -0.61 -19.92
C GLY A 130 -16.75 0.24 -18.68
N LEU A 131 -17.35 1.42 -18.63
CA LEU A 131 -17.09 2.40 -17.57
C LEU A 131 -17.53 1.88 -16.18
N THR A 132 -18.57 1.06 -16.11
CA THR A 132 -19.04 0.46 -14.86
C THR A 132 -17.93 -0.36 -14.19
N GLY A 133 -17.22 -1.19 -14.95
CA GLY A 133 -16.08 -1.96 -14.44
C GLY A 133 -14.98 -1.06 -13.89
N VAL A 134 -14.67 0.04 -14.60
CA VAL A 134 -13.68 1.03 -14.16
C VAL A 134 -14.10 1.68 -12.85
N VAL A 135 -15.31 2.22 -12.77
CA VAL A 135 -15.81 2.94 -11.58
C VAL A 135 -15.85 2.03 -10.36
N VAL A 136 -16.49 0.86 -10.47
CA VAL A 136 -16.58 -0.10 -9.35
C VAL A 136 -15.20 -0.61 -8.95
N GLY A 137 -14.38 -1.00 -9.93
CA GLY A 137 -13.03 -1.48 -9.68
C GLY A 137 -12.16 -0.45 -8.98
N LEU A 138 -12.12 0.78 -9.48
CA LEU A 138 -11.26 1.83 -8.91
C LEU A 138 -11.72 2.28 -7.52
N ILE A 139 -13.02 2.34 -7.23
CA ILE A 139 -13.52 2.63 -5.88
C ILE A 139 -13.06 1.56 -4.89
N PHE A 140 -13.20 0.29 -5.23
CA PHE A 140 -12.77 -0.81 -4.37
C PHE A 140 -11.26 -0.82 -4.17
N ILE A 141 -10.48 -0.63 -5.24
CA ILE A 141 -9.02 -0.59 -5.15
C ILE A 141 -8.57 0.63 -4.34
N ALA A 142 -9.15 1.82 -4.57
CA ALA A 142 -8.77 3.02 -3.83
C ALA A 142 -8.99 2.87 -2.32
N PHE A 143 -10.18 2.40 -1.93
CA PHE A 143 -10.51 2.19 -0.52
C PHE A 143 -9.65 1.08 0.11
N GLY A 144 -9.50 -0.04 -0.58
CA GLY A 144 -8.71 -1.16 -0.13
C GLY A 144 -7.22 -0.82 -0.02
N ALA A 145 -6.60 -0.22 -1.06
CA ALA A 145 -5.18 0.11 -1.06
C ALA A 145 -4.84 1.19 -0.02
N GLY A 146 -5.69 2.21 0.14
CA GLY A 146 -5.53 3.21 1.20
C GLY A 146 -5.55 2.57 2.59
N THR A 147 -6.51 1.69 2.86
CA THR A 147 -6.63 0.98 4.15
C THR A 147 -5.47 0.01 4.38
N LEU A 148 -5.10 -0.79 3.37
CA LEU A 148 -4.04 -1.79 3.47
C LEU A 148 -2.70 -1.13 3.78
N LYS A 149 -2.37 -0.03 3.08
CA LYS A 149 -1.12 0.72 3.29
C LYS A 149 -0.94 1.16 4.75
N ALA A 150 -1.98 1.73 5.34
CA ALA A 150 -1.93 2.17 6.74
C ALA A 150 -1.83 0.98 7.69
N ALA A 151 -2.65 -0.05 7.48
CA ALA A 151 -2.69 -1.24 8.33
C ALA A 151 -1.38 -2.04 8.28
N SER A 152 -0.77 -2.20 7.10
CA SER A 152 0.48 -2.96 6.96
C SER A 152 1.65 -2.29 7.67
N LEU A 153 1.74 -0.95 7.63
CA LEU A 153 2.77 -0.20 8.36
C LEU A 153 2.61 -0.31 9.88
N THR A 154 1.38 -0.31 10.40
CA THR A 154 1.11 -0.53 11.81
C THR A 154 1.51 -1.94 12.23
N VAL A 155 1.10 -2.98 11.48
CA VAL A 155 1.51 -4.37 11.78
C VAL A 155 3.02 -4.52 11.70
N LEU A 156 3.68 -3.87 10.74
CA LEU A 156 5.14 -3.89 10.61
C LEU A 156 5.82 -3.27 11.82
N GLY A 157 5.33 -2.11 12.31
CA GLY A 157 5.84 -1.48 13.52
C GLY A 157 5.72 -2.39 14.74
N ASP A 158 4.57 -3.04 14.89
CA ASP A 158 4.28 -3.95 16.02
C ASP A 158 5.08 -5.27 16.00
N LEU A 159 5.84 -5.56 14.94
CA LEU A 159 6.77 -6.70 14.90
C LEU A 159 8.06 -6.45 15.68
N TYR A 160 8.34 -5.20 16.04
CA TYR A 160 9.57 -4.78 16.71
C TYR A 160 9.23 -4.19 18.08
N ASP A 161 10.10 -4.43 19.06
CA ASP A 161 10.03 -3.74 20.35
C ASP A 161 10.42 -2.26 20.17
N GLU A 162 9.92 -1.38 21.04
CA GLU A 162 10.10 0.09 20.95
C GLU A 162 11.58 0.54 20.79
N ASN A 163 12.54 -0.26 21.29
CA ASN A 163 13.97 0.05 21.24
C ASN A 163 14.74 -0.89 20.31
N ASP A 164 14.08 -1.62 19.42
CA ASP A 164 14.76 -2.53 18.49
C ASP A 164 15.45 -1.74 17.37
N ILE A 165 16.76 -1.64 17.43
CA ILE A 165 17.60 -0.94 16.43
C ILE A 165 17.45 -1.48 15.00
N ARG A 166 16.85 -2.67 14.82
CA ARG A 166 16.64 -3.29 13.51
C ARG A 166 15.38 -2.79 12.82
N GLN A 167 14.54 -2.03 13.50
CA GLN A 167 13.24 -1.58 12.98
C GLN A 167 13.40 -0.81 11.67
N ASP A 168 14.30 0.18 11.61
CA ASP A 168 14.54 0.98 10.40
C ASP A 168 15.02 0.15 9.20
N ALA A 169 15.91 -0.81 9.47
CA ALA A 169 16.37 -1.74 8.45
C ALA A 169 15.21 -2.66 7.98
N GLY A 170 14.31 -3.06 8.90
CA GLY A 170 13.11 -3.82 8.57
C GLY A 170 12.16 -3.06 7.65
N PHE A 171 11.94 -1.77 7.90
CA PHE A 171 11.18 -0.90 6.99
C PHE A 171 11.84 -0.79 5.61
N SER A 172 13.17 -0.75 5.56
CA SER A 172 13.91 -0.73 4.29
C SER A 172 13.73 -2.02 3.49
N VAL A 173 13.77 -3.18 4.15
CA VAL A 173 13.49 -4.47 3.52
C VAL A 173 12.04 -4.53 3.01
N TYR A 174 11.08 -4.08 3.82
CA TYR A 174 9.68 -3.99 3.41
C TYR A 174 9.51 -3.10 2.17
N TYR A 175 10.17 -1.94 2.13
CA TYR A 175 10.16 -1.02 0.99
C TYR A 175 10.76 -1.63 -0.28
N MET A 176 11.73 -2.52 -0.16
CA MET A 176 12.27 -3.27 -1.30
C MET A 176 11.19 -4.17 -1.92
N GLY A 177 10.32 -4.79 -1.12
CA GLY A 177 9.18 -5.56 -1.62
C GLY A 177 8.22 -4.72 -2.49
N ILE A 178 7.94 -3.48 -2.07
CA ILE A 178 7.16 -2.51 -2.84
C ILE A 178 7.76 -2.33 -4.24
N ASN A 179 9.07 -2.10 -4.32
CA ASN A 179 9.75 -1.80 -5.59
C ASN A 179 9.86 -3.04 -6.49
N ILE A 180 10.03 -4.24 -5.93
CA ILE A 180 9.99 -5.48 -6.72
C ILE A 180 8.62 -5.67 -7.37
N GLY A 181 7.53 -5.48 -6.61
CA GLY A 181 6.18 -5.54 -7.15
C GLY A 181 5.93 -4.48 -8.23
N ALA A 182 6.35 -3.24 -7.98
CA ALA A 182 6.25 -2.13 -8.91
C ALA A 182 7.09 -2.30 -10.19
N PHE A 183 8.20 -3.04 -10.11
CA PHE A 183 9.03 -3.38 -11.26
C PHE A 183 8.37 -4.46 -12.14
N ILE A 184 7.95 -5.56 -11.53
CA ILE A 184 7.44 -6.74 -12.26
C ILE A 184 6.01 -6.50 -12.79
N GLY A 185 5.16 -5.79 -12.03
CA GLY A 185 3.75 -5.57 -12.34
C GLY A 185 3.52 -5.00 -13.74
N PRO A 186 4.03 -3.80 -14.07
CA PRO A 186 3.81 -3.17 -15.38
C PRO A 186 4.34 -4.00 -16.56
N ILE A 187 5.42 -4.74 -16.36
CA ILE A 187 5.99 -5.62 -17.39
C ILE A 187 5.03 -6.74 -17.72
N LEU A 188 4.63 -7.53 -16.70
CA LEU A 188 3.81 -8.70 -16.92
C LEU A 188 2.38 -8.35 -17.36
N THR A 189 1.77 -7.32 -16.75
CA THR A 189 0.44 -6.87 -17.19
C THR A 189 0.46 -6.31 -18.61
N GLY A 190 1.52 -5.60 -19.00
CA GLY A 190 1.67 -5.12 -20.36
C GLY A 190 1.85 -6.25 -21.39
N ILE A 191 2.62 -7.29 -21.07
CA ILE A 191 2.78 -8.46 -21.93
C ILE A 191 1.44 -9.18 -22.08
N VAL A 192 0.72 -9.43 -20.98
CA VAL A 192 -0.59 -10.10 -21.01
C VAL A 192 -1.62 -9.24 -21.73
N GLN A 193 -1.60 -7.92 -21.54
CA GLN A 193 -2.48 -6.99 -22.26
C GLN A 193 -2.30 -7.09 -23.78
N ARG A 194 -1.06 -7.20 -24.25
CA ARG A 194 -0.80 -7.38 -25.69
C ARG A 194 -1.25 -8.74 -26.22
N ALA A 195 -1.06 -9.79 -25.44
CA ALA A 195 -1.37 -11.15 -25.86
C ALA A 195 -2.88 -11.49 -25.78
N GLY A 196 -3.56 -11.02 -24.73
CA GLY A 196 -4.93 -11.41 -24.41
C GLY A 196 -5.92 -10.25 -24.20
N GLY A 197 -5.44 -9.01 -24.25
CA GLY A 197 -6.27 -7.81 -24.01
C GLY A 197 -6.32 -7.38 -22.54
N PHE A 198 -7.01 -6.25 -22.30
CA PHE A 198 -7.02 -5.56 -21.01
C PHE A 198 -7.64 -6.38 -19.88
N HIS A 199 -8.73 -7.08 -20.13
CA HIS A 199 -9.43 -7.87 -19.11
C HIS A 199 -8.57 -9.01 -18.55
N TRP A 200 -7.77 -9.67 -19.39
CA TRP A 200 -6.80 -10.67 -18.93
C TRP A 200 -5.66 -10.06 -18.10
N ALA A 201 -5.22 -8.87 -18.47
CA ALA A 201 -4.20 -8.17 -17.69
C ALA A 201 -4.73 -7.72 -16.31
N PHE A 202 -5.98 -7.28 -16.21
CA PHE A 202 -6.65 -7.01 -14.94
C PHE A 202 -6.88 -8.28 -14.12
N ALA A 203 -7.21 -9.41 -14.80
CA ALA A 203 -7.30 -10.71 -14.12
C ALA A 203 -5.95 -11.15 -13.53
N LEU A 204 -4.83 -10.89 -14.22
CA LEU A 204 -3.49 -11.14 -13.68
C LEU A 204 -3.23 -10.32 -12.41
N ALA A 205 -3.66 -9.05 -12.37
CA ALA A 205 -3.57 -8.23 -11.16
C ALA A 205 -4.42 -8.82 -10.02
N ALA A 206 -5.64 -9.30 -10.30
CA ALA A 206 -6.48 -9.97 -9.32
C ALA A 206 -5.81 -11.25 -8.77
N ILE A 207 -5.18 -12.05 -9.64
CA ILE A 207 -4.41 -13.25 -9.25
C ILE A 207 -3.24 -12.88 -8.33
N GLY A 208 -2.48 -11.82 -8.66
CA GLY A 208 -1.40 -11.33 -7.81
C GLY A 208 -1.88 -10.99 -6.40
N MET A 209 -2.98 -10.23 -6.29
CA MET A 209 -3.57 -9.90 -5.00
C MET A 209 -4.08 -11.13 -4.25
N PHE A 210 -4.68 -12.08 -4.95
CA PHE A 210 -5.12 -13.35 -4.38
C PHE A 210 -3.95 -14.14 -3.78
N ILE A 211 -2.82 -14.23 -4.49
CA ILE A 211 -1.61 -14.92 -4.00
C ILE A 211 -1.09 -14.23 -2.73
N GLY A 212 -0.98 -12.89 -2.72
CA GLY A 212 -0.54 -12.14 -1.55
C GLY A 212 -1.46 -12.34 -0.35
N LEU A 213 -2.77 -12.27 -0.56
CA LEU A 213 -3.76 -12.49 0.50
C LEU A 213 -3.72 -13.92 1.04
N MET A 214 -3.64 -14.94 0.17
CA MET A 214 -3.51 -16.34 0.57
C MET A 214 -2.23 -16.59 1.35
N GLN A 215 -1.08 -16.05 0.87
CA GLN A 215 0.18 -16.12 1.59
C GLN A 215 0.04 -15.56 3.00
N TYR A 216 -0.56 -14.35 3.13
CA TYR A 216 -0.76 -13.74 4.44
C TYR A 216 -1.61 -14.61 5.35
N LEU A 217 -2.77 -15.06 4.90
CA LEU A 217 -3.70 -15.86 5.70
C LEU A 217 -3.09 -17.18 6.17
N LEU A 218 -2.36 -17.86 5.31
CA LEU A 218 -1.72 -19.15 5.64
C LEU A 218 -0.56 -18.99 6.64
N LEU A 219 0.19 -17.91 6.54
CA LEU A 219 1.41 -17.70 7.32
C LEU A 219 1.19 -16.79 8.55
N ALA A 220 0.14 -15.98 8.61
CA ALA A 220 -0.06 -14.97 9.66
C ALA A 220 -0.02 -15.55 11.07
N LYS A 221 -0.65 -16.72 11.30
CA LYS A 221 -0.67 -17.35 12.62
C LYS A 221 0.73 -17.67 13.15
N SER A 222 1.64 -18.09 12.27
CA SER A 222 2.99 -18.51 12.65
C SER A 222 4.02 -17.39 12.58
N THR A 223 3.74 -16.30 11.88
CA THR A 223 4.71 -15.24 11.57
C THR A 223 4.36 -13.89 12.19
N ILE A 224 3.09 -13.49 12.14
CA ILE A 224 2.60 -12.21 12.66
C ILE A 224 2.20 -12.32 14.14
N GLY A 225 1.64 -13.47 14.54
CA GLY A 225 1.21 -13.69 15.92
C GLY A 225 0.11 -12.72 16.35
N ASN A 226 0.39 -11.87 17.33
CA ASN A 226 -0.55 -10.88 17.88
C ASN A 226 -0.34 -9.46 17.35
N ALA A 227 0.70 -9.20 16.55
CA ALA A 227 0.97 -7.87 16.02
C ALA A 227 -0.25 -7.32 15.25
N GLY A 228 -0.60 -6.08 15.50
CA GLY A 228 -1.73 -5.38 14.87
C GLY A 228 -3.12 -5.91 15.22
N ARG A 229 -3.28 -6.80 16.18
CA ARG A 229 -4.60 -7.34 16.56
C ARG A 229 -5.39 -6.45 17.50
N GLU A 230 -4.71 -5.69 18.31
CA GLU A 230 -5.33 -4.76 19.25
C GLU A 230 -5.95 -3.58 18.50
N VAL A 231 -7.06 -3.10 19.03
CA VAL A 231 -7.71 -1.88 18.55
C VAL A 231 -7.24 -0.74 19.45
N PRO A 232 -6.39 0.19 18.95
CA PRO A 232 -5.78 1.20 19.82
C PRO A 232 -6.79 2.07 20.56
N ASN A 233 -7.86 2.49 19.88
CA ASN A 233 -8.89 3.37 20.42
C ASN A 233 -10.30 2.87 20.09
N PRO A 234 -10.79 1.78 20.72
CA PRO A 234 -12.06 1.17 20.34
C PRO A 234 -13.24 2.11 20.58
N LEU A 235 -14.13 2.25 19.59
CA LEU A 235 -15.34 3.04 19.72
C LEU A 235 -16.37 2.34 20.61
N PRO A 236 -17.05 3.08 21.52
CA PRO A 236 -18.25 2.61 22.19
C PRO A 236 -19.33 2.20 21.17
N ARG A 237 -20.18 1.23 21.54
CA ARG A 237 -21.21 0.67 20.64
C ARG A 237 -22.10 1.74 19.99
N LYS A 238 -22.51 2.76 20.75
CA LYS A 238 -23.32 3.87 20.24
C LYS A 238 -22.57 4.66 19.15
N GLN A 239 -21.28 4.94 19.35
CA GLN A 239 -20.49 5.70 18.38
C GLN A 239 -20.19 4.88 17.13
N LYS A 240 -20.09 3.54 17.24
CA LYS A 240 -19.99 2.66 16.05
C LYS A 240 -21.21 2.79 15.16
N TRP A 241 -22.42 2.76 15.72
CA TRP A 241 -23.64 2.97 14.94
C TRP A 241 -23.72 4.36 14.31
N LEU A 242 -23.34 5.42 15.05
CA LEU A 242 -23.31 6.77 14.49
C LEU A 242 -22.31 6.91 13.34
N SER A 243 -21.13 6.29 13.47
CA SER A 243 -20.13 6.32 12.39
C SER A 243 -20.58 5.51 11.16
N LEU A 244 -21.28 4.39 11.34
CA LEU A 244 -21.87 3.64 10.24
C LEU A 244 -22.95 4.47 9.51
N ILE A 245 -23.83 5.13 10.26
CA ILE A 245 -24.85 6.04 9.70
C ILE A 245 -24.16 7.18 8.94
N GLY A 246 -23.11 7.78 9.51
CA GLY A 246 -22.33 8.82 8.86
C GLY A 246 -21.67 8.34 7.57
N LEU A 247 -21.12 7.13 7.54
CA LEU A 247 -20.54 6.53 6.35
C LEU A 247 -21.61 6.33 5.25
N VAL A 248 -22.76 5.74 5.62
CA VAL A 248 -23.87 5.54 4.68
C VAL A 248 -24.39 6.87 4.15
N ALA A 249 -24.58 7.87 5.03
CA ALA A 249 -24.99 9.20 4.63
C ALA A 249 -23.98 9.86 3.67
N GLY A 250 -22.67 9.72 3.94
CA GLY A 250 -21.61 10.18 3.06
C GLY A 250 -21.67 9.54 1.67
N ILE A 251 -21.86 8.21 1.60
CA ILE A 251 -22.02 7.49 0.32
C ILE A 251 -23.26 8.00 -0.43
N LEU A 252 -24.38 8.19 0.25
CA LEU A 252 -25.61 8.70 -0.35
C LEU A 252 -25.46 10.14 -0.86
N ILE A 253 -24.73 11.00 -0.14
CA ILE A 253 -24.43 12.37 -0.58
C ILE A 253 -23.56 12.32 -1.85
N ILE A 254 -22.49 11.53 -1.86
CA ILE A 254 -21.62 11.38 -3.02
C ILE A 254 -22.44 10.88 -4.22
N TRP A 255 -23.25 9.83 -4.03
CA TRP A 255 -24.12 9.31 -5.08
C TRP A 255 -25.11 10.37 -5.59
N GLY A 256 -25.74 11.13 -4.68
CA GLY A 256 -26.66 12.22 -5.03
C GLY A 256 -25.99 13.31 -5.86
N VAL A 257 -24.76 13.72 -5.48
CA VAL A 257 -23.98 14.74 -6.21
C VAL A 257 -23.67 14.29 -7.65
N PHE A 258 -23.34 13.00 -7.84
CA PHE A 258 -23.19 12.41 -9.17
C PHE A 258 -24.54 12.32 -9.92
N ALA A 259 -25.61 11.92 -9.24
CA ALA A 259 -26.93 11.75 -9.86
C ALA A 259 -27.56 13.08 -10.39
N ILE A 260 -27.30 14.19 -9.70
CA ILE A 260 -27.71 15.52 -10.16
C ILE A 260 -26.74 16.16 -11.19
N GLY A 261 -25.61 15.47 -11.52
CA GLY A 261 -24.69 15.91 -12.55
C GLY A 261 -23.70 17.03 -12.14
N TRP A 262 -23.63 17.38 -10.85
CA TRP A 262 -22.63 18.37 -10.37
C TRP A 262 -21.21 17.87 -10.52
N VAL A 263 -21.01 16.57 -10.32
CA VAL A 263 -19.74 15.88 -10.59
C VAL A 263 -19.96 14.96 -11.78
N ASN A 264 -19.10 15.10 -12.79
CA ASN A 264 -19.07 14.31 -14.01
C ASN A 264 -17.61 13.94 -14.35
N LEU A 265 -17.40 13.21 -15.44
CA LEU A 265 -16.07 12.73 -15.82
C LEU A 265 -15.11 13.89 -16.18
N ASP A 266 -15.62 15.01 -16.69
CA ASP A 266 -14.81 16.15 -17.11
C ASP A 266 -14.29 16.95 -15.92
N ASN A 267 -15.08 17.10 -14.85
CA ASN A 267 -14.72 17.88 -13.67
C ASN A 267 -14.24 17.04 -12.48
N LEU A 268 -14.25 15.71 -12.59
CA LEU A 268 -13.94 14.78 -11.50
C LEU A 268 -12.58 15.06 -10.86
N SER A 269 -11.52 15.22 -11.67
CA SER A 269 -10.17 15.51 -11.15
C SER A 269 -10.09 16.85 -10.42
N THR A 270 -10.79 17.87 -10.94
CA THR A 270 -10.87 19.19 -10.31
C THR A 270 -11.55 19.10 -8.95
N VAL A 271 -12.69 18.41 -8.87
CA VAL A 271 -13.42 18.22 -7.60
C VAL A 271 -12.58 17.49 -6.58
N VAL A 272 -11.91 16.39 -6.96
CA VAL A 272 -11.01 15.65 -6.05
C VAL A 272 -9.84 16.50 -5.61
N THR A 273 -9.25 17.29 -6.51
CA THR A 273 -8.14 18.21 -6.17
C THR A 273 -8.59 19.26 -5.17
N VAL A 274 -9.72 19.94 -5.43
CA VAL A 274 -10.27 20.97 -4.53
C VAL A 274 -10.57 20.37 -3.16
N LEU A 275 -11.21 19.19 -3.12
CA LEU A 275 -11.50 18.50 -1.86
C LEU A 275 -10.21 18.17 -1.08
N THR A 276 -9.18 17.67 -1.77
CA THR A 276 -7.89 17.36 -1.16
C THR A 276 -7.22 18.60 -0.58
N VAL A 277 -7.24 19.73 -1.32
CA VAL A 277 -6.70 21.01 -0.83
C VAL A 277 -7.48 21.51 0.39
N ILE A 278 -8.83 21.45 0.36
CA ILE A 278 -9.65 21.83 1.51
C ILE A 278 -9.33 20.95 2.73
N CYS A 279 -9.18 19.64 2.56
CA CYS A 279 -8.81 18.74 3.65
C CYS A 279 -7.42 19.07 4.21
N ALA A 280 -6.43 19.34 3.35
CA ALA A 280 -5.07 19.69 3.78
C ALA A 280 -5.03 21.01 4.54
N VAL A 281 -5.65 22.05 3.99
CA VAL A 281 -5.74 23.38 4.64
C VAL A 281 -6.51 23.28 5.96
N GLY A 282 -7.64 22.56 5.96
CA GLY A 282 -8.44 22.33 7.16
C GLY A 282 -7.63 21.64 8.26
N LEU A 283 -6.82 20.64 7.90
CA LEU A 283 -5.94 19.95 8.83
C LEU A 283 -4.93 20.92 9.47
N PHE A 284 -4.25 21.75 8.66
CA PHE A 284 -3.31 22.77 9.18
C PHE A 284 -4.02 23.76 10.10
N ILE A 285 -5.21 24.23 9.74
CA ILE A 285 -6.00 25.13 10.58
C ILE A 285 -6.31 24.46 11.92
N VAL A 286 -6.82 23.23 11.91
CA VAL A 286 -7.17 22.48 13.13
C VAL A 286 -5.93 22.30 14.04
N ILE A 287 -4.79 21.93 13.46
CA ILE A 287 -3.55 21.76 14.24
C ILE A 287 -3.13 23.12 14.83
N LEU A 288 -3.00 24.16 14.00
CA LEU A 288 -2.48 25.47 14.42
C LEU A 288 -3.38 26.19 15.42
N THR A 289 -4.69 25.93 15.38
CA THR A 289 -5.67 26.52 16.32
C THR A 289 -5.89 25.65 17.58
N SER A 290 -5.34 24.44 17.61
CA SER A 290 -5.49 23.52 18.75
C SER A 290 -4.85 24.12 20.01
N LYS A 291 -5.61 24.08 21.12
CA LYS A 291 -5.09 24.47 22.45
C LYS A 291 -4.23 23.38 23.10
N LYS A 292 -4.12 22.20 22.46
CA LYS A 292 -3.37 21.06 22.99
C LYS A 292 -1.90 21.04 22.57
N ILE A 293 -1.52 21.83 21.57
CA ILE A 293 -0.14 21.92 21.08
C ILE A 293 0.63 23.01 21.80
N THR A 294 1.92 22.76 22.01
CA THR A 294 2.86 23.71 22.57
C THR A 294 3.29 24.77 21.54
N GLU A 295 3.84 25.87 21.99
CA GLU A 295 4.41 26.93 21.14
C GLU A 295 5.51 26.40 20.21
N VAL A 296 6.34 25.48 20.73
CA VAL A 296 7.41 24.82 19.95
C VAL A 296 6.84 23.95 18.83
N GLU A 297 5.82 23.16 19.13
CA GLU A 297 5.13 22.34 18.11
C GLU A 297 4.47 23.20 17.05
N ARG A 298 3.81 24.29 17.45
CA ARG A 298 3.20 25.24 16.52
C ARG A 298 4.24 25.85 15.57
N SER A 299 5.38 26.28 16.09
CA SER A 299 6.49 26.80 15.28
C SER A 299 7.00 25.75 14.28
N ARG A 300 7.14 24.50 14.71
CA ARG A 300 7.55 23.39 13.83
C ARG A 300 6.52 23.11 12.73
N VAL A 301 5.22 23.18 13.03
CA VAL A 301 4.16 23.02 12.02
C VAL A 301 4.21 24.14 10.99
N ILE A 302 4.42 25.39 11.41
CA ILE A 302 4.58 26.53 10.49
C ILE A 302 5.81 26.33 9.59
N ALA A 303 6.94 25.92 10.17
CA ALA A 303 8.16 25.63 9.41
C ALA A 303 7.99 24.43 8.43
N PHE A 304 7.06 23.52 8.71
CA PHE A 304 6.75 22.39 7.84
C PHE A 304 5.92 22.78 6.61
N ILE A 305 5.15 23.88 6.65
CA ILE A 305 4.28 24.28 5.51
C ILE A 305 5.04 24.42 4.18
N PRO A 306 6.20 25.12 4.10
CA PRO A 306 6.96 25.20 2.85
C PRO A 306 7.45 23.84 2.36
N LEU A 307 7.85 22.95 3.27
CA LEU A 307 8.27 21.58 2.92
C LEU A 307 7.08 20.76 2.40
N PHE A 308 5.90 20.94 3.00
CA PHE A 308 4.67 20.30 2.52
C PHE A 308 4.31 20.76 1.10
N ILE A 309 4.41 22.07 0.81
CA ILE A 309 4.17 22.61 -0.53
C ILE A 309 5.19 22.04 -1.53
N ALA A 310 6.47 22.03 -1.20
CA ALA A 310 7.51 21.45 -2.05
C ALA A 310 7.27 19.96 -2.31
N SER A 311 6.88 19.21 -1.29
CA SER A 311 6.50 17.81 -1.42
C SER A 311 5.27 17.62 -2.31
N ALA A 312 4.24 18.45 -2.17
CA ALA A 312 3.05 18.38 -3.00
C ALA A 312 3.37 18.64 -4.48
N LEU A 313 4.23 19.61 -4.78
CA LEU A 313 4.70 19.90 -6.14
C LEU A 313 5.52 18.72 -6.70
N PHE A 314 6.45 18.17 -5.92
CA PHE A 314 7.21 16.99 -6.33
C PHE A 314 6.29 15.81 -6.67
N TRP A 315 5.34 15.46 -5.78
CA TRP A 315 4.42 14.36 -6.02
C TRP A 315 3.46 14.61 -7.18
N SER A 316 3.07 15.87 -7.42
CA SER A 316 2.28 16.26 -8.59
C SER A 316 3.00 15.95 -9.90
N LEU A 317 4.30 16.26 -9.99
CA LEU A 317 5.12 15.92 -11.16
C LEU A 317 5.36 14.40 -11.25
N TYR A 318 5.65 13.74 -10.13
CA TYR A 318 5.92 12.31 -10.08
C TYR A 318 4.72 11.47 -10.53
N GLN A 319 3.51 11.84 -10.15
CA GLN A 319 2.29 11.11 -10.50
C GLN A 319 1.94 11.18 -12.00
N GLN A 320 2.54 12.08 -12.76
CA GLN A 320 2.39 12.12 -14.22
C GLN A 320 2.94 10.86 -14.91
N GLN A 321 3.72 10.04 -14.19
CA GLN A 321 4.15 8.73 -14.69
C GLN A 321 2.99 7.79 -15.03
N PHE A 322 1.79 8.02 -14.49
CA PHE A 322 0.61 7.19 -14.75
C PHE A 322 -0.33 7.77 -15.81
N THR A 323 -0.09 8.99 -16.28
CA THR A 323 -0.94 9.69 -17.23
C THR A 323 -0.16 10.12 -18.47
N ILE A 324 0.66 11.14 -18.36
CA ILE A 324 1.38 11.75 -19.49
C ILE A 324 2.50 10.86 -20.00
N LEU A 325 3.31 10.27 -19.10
CA LEU A 325 4.46 9.46 -19.48
C LEU A 325 4.07 8.21 -20.29
N PRO A 326 3.05 7.42 -19.93
CA PRO A 326 2.57 6.34 -20.77
C PRO A 326 2.13 6.78 -22.16
N ALA A 327 1.37 7.87 -22.25
CA ALA A 327 0.92 8.39 -23.54
C ALA A 327 2.05 8.94 -24.42
N PHE A 328 3.11 9.47 -23.81
CA PHE A 328 4.33 9.85 -24.49
C PHE A 328 5.11 8.62 -24.98
N ALA A 329 5.24 7.60 -24.12
CA ALA A 329 5.92 6.35 -24.46
C ALA A 329 5.24 5.65 -25.64
N ASP A 330 3.92 5.58 -25.64
CA ASP A 330 3.12 4.95 -26.68
C ASP A 330 3.31 5.61 -28.07
N ARG A 331 3.51 6.93 -28.12
CA ARG A 331 3.53 7.67 -29.38
C ARG A 331 4.91 8.09 -29.88
N ARG A 332 5.87 8.27 -28.98
CA ARG A 332 7.13 8.94 -29.26
C ARG A 332 8.37 8.08 -29.02
N LEU A 333 8.25 7.04 -28.17
CA LEU A 333 9.40 6.21 -27.88
C LEU A 333 9.48 5.02 -28.84
N ASN A 334 10.68 4.73 -29.31
CA ASN A 334 10.98 3.46 -29.94
C ASN A 334 11.18 2.42 -28.85
N LEU A 335 10.19 1.58 -28.63
CA LEU A 335 10.18 0.53 -27.61
C LEU A 335 10.71 -0.81 -28.15
N SER A 336 11.43 -0.81 -29.27
CA SER A 336 12.08 -1.99 -29.81
C SER A 336 13.36 -2.30 -29.00
N CYS A 337 13.45 -3.47 -28.43
CA CYS A 337 14.59 -3.94 -27.66
C CYS A 337 14.92 -5.38 -28.07
N PHE A 338 16.15 -5.62 -28.51
CA PHE A 338 16.60 -6.94 -29.01
C PHE A 338 15.65 -7.59 -30.02
N GLY A 339 15.07 -6.80 -30.92
CA GLY A 339 14.14 -7.30 -31.95
C GLY A 339 12.68 -7.53 -31.47
N HIS A 340 12.39 -7.29 -30.21
CA HIS A 340 11.05 -7.39 -29.64
C HIS A 340 10.48 -6.00 -29.33
N GLN A 341 9.22 -5.80 -29.65
CA GLN A 341 8.49 -4.59 -29.27
C GLN A 341 7.99 -4.72 -27.82
N LEU A 342 8.48 -3.86 -26.94
CA LEU A 342 8.02 -3.80 -25.55
C LEU A 342 6.69 -3.06 -25.43
N PRO A 343 5.81 -3.44 -24.49
CA PRO A 343 4.60 -2.67 -24.21
C PRO A 343 4.94 -1.31 -23.58
N PRO A 344 4.21 -0.21 -23.87
CA PRO A 344 4.47 1.10 -23.31
C PRO A 344 4.43 1.17 -21.78
N SER A 345 3.72 0.25 -21.13
CA SER A 345 3.66 0.09 -19.67
C SER A 345 5.02 -0.18 -19.02
N VAL A 346 5.97 -0.78 -19.75
CA VAL A 346 7.33 -1.10 -19.27
C VAL A 346 8.09 0.14 -18.80
N VAL A 347 7.80 1.31 -19.35
CA VAL A 347 8.44 2.58 -18.97
C VAL A 347 8.23 2.87 -17.47
N GLN A 348 7.13 2.44 -16.91
CA GLN A 348 6.86 2.61 -15.46
C GLN A 348 7.75 1.74 -14.57
N SER A 349 8.35 0.67 -15.11
CA SER A 349 9.29 -0.19 -14.37
C SER A 349 10.71 0.40 -14.26
N ILE A 350 11.01 1.48 -14.97
CA ILE A 350 12.35 2.10 -14.97
C ILE A 350 12.68 2.66 -13.58
N ASN A 351 11.77 3.40 -12.96
CA ASN A 351 12.02 3.97 -11.64
C ASN A 351 12.22 2.90 -10.56
N PRO A 352 11.34 1.90 -10.38
CA PRO A 352 11.53 0.86 -9.40
C PRO A 352 12.84 0.09 -9.51
N ILE A 353 13.33 -0.20 -10.73
CA ILE A 353 14.61 -0.90 -10.89
C ILE A 353 15.78 -0.06 -10.39
N PHE A 354 15.79 1.25 -10.67
CA PHE A 354 16.83 2.13 -10.15
C PHE A 354 16.78 2.25 -8.63
N ILE A 355 15.58 2.26 -8.03
CA ILE A 355 15.44 2.25 -6.58
C ILE A 355 16.01 0.94 -6.00
N ILE A 356 15.70 -0.22 -6.59
CA ILE A 356 16.24 -1.51 -6.14
C ILE A 356 17.77 -1.52 -6.18
N ILE A 357 18.37 -0.98 -7.24
CA ILE A 357 19.83 -0.96 -7.42
C ILE A 357 20.50 0.04 -6.48
N PHE A 358 19.95 1.26 -6.34
CA PHE A 358 20.62 2.35 -5.63
C PHE A 358 20.22 2.51 -4.17
N ALA A 359 19.10 1.93 -3.71
CA ALA A 359 18.71 2.01 -2.31
C ALA A 359 19.77 1.45 -1.34
N PRO A 360 20.40 0.28 -1.60
CA PRO A 360 21.49 -0.21 -0.76
C PRO A 360 22.70 0.73 -0.74
N VAL A 361 23.02 1.37 -1.87
CA VAL A 361 24.15 2.32 -1.97
C VAL A 361 23.84 3.58 -1.15
N SER A 362 22.65 4.12 -1.28
CA SER A 362 22.21 5.30 -0.51
C SER A 362 22.21 4.99 0.99
N TYR A 363 21.74 3.81 1.40
CA TYR A 363 21.75 3.39 2.80
C TYR A 363 23.16 3.33 3.36
N THR A 364 24.09 2.67 2.66
CA THR A 364 25.49 2.61 3.11
C THR A 364 26.15 3.98 3.15
N HIS A 365 25.84 4.86 2.22
CA HIS A 365 26.38 6.22 2.19
C HIS A 365 25.90 7.09 3.34
N LEU A 366 24.62 6.97 3.71
CA LEU A 366 24.03 7.71 4.83
C LEU A 366 24.40 7.16 6.20
N THR A 367 24.72 5.86 6.27
CA THR A 367 25.16 5.19 7.52
C THR A 367 26.67 5.17 7.72
N LEU A 368 27.46 5.61 6.72
CA LEU A 368 28.86 5.89 6.96
C LEU A 368 28.95 6.92 8.09
N PRO A 369 29.66 6.62 9.20
CA PRO A 369 29.83 7.61 10.24
C PRO A 369 30.44 8.85 9.58
N THR A 370 29.75 9.96 9.64
CA THR A 370 30.33 11.26 9.31
C THR A 370 31.44 11.50 10.32
N ILE A 371 32.65 10.99 9.98
CA ILE A 371 33.89 11.22 10.72
C ILE A 371 34.29 12.70 10.50
N TYR A 372 33.37 13.61 10.61
CA TYR A 372 33.61 15.04 10.60
C TYR A 372 32.68 15.71 11.60
N SER A 373 32.75 15.30 12.86
CA SER A 373 32.56 16.23 13.96
C SER A 373 33.95 16.70 14.34
N VAL A 374 34.39 17.75 13.70
CA VAL A 374 35.43 18.62 14.27
C VAL A 374 34.76 19.47 15.33
#